data_708f0c601e834e7f42b0492faa3c0d5d
#
_entry.id   708f0c601e834e7f42b0492faa3c0d5d
#
_cell.length_a   1.000
_cell.length_b   1.000
_cell.length_c   1.000
_cell.angle_alpha   90.00
_cell.angle_beta   90.00
_cell.angle_gamma   90.00
#
_symmetry.space_group_name_H-M   'P 1'
#
loop_
_entity.id
_entity.type
_entity.pdbx_description
1 polymer ?
#
loop_
_entity_poly.entity_id
_entity_poly.type
_entity_poly.pdbx_seq_one_letter_code
_entity_poly.pdbx_strand_id
1 'polypeptide(L)'
;QLVISFKKLILAPGAYDRPVAFPGWTLPGVITAGATQTLVKTQQISPGRRIVFAGSGPLALAFPAQLSKMGAPIIEVLEAAPFPKMSYIFKLLKATPGNLDLLKDAINYRLHLSLKRIPIRYQRIIISAQGDGKVESVTHAKVDEHWRKIPGTEETILADTLCIGYGFFPSSEVFRLLGCPMSYDENRGGFTVDKDSWGRTPIENVFAVGDGTGISGSYIAKLQGTLAGLKILQELGKVEVSDLEFDAKSIFKELNQRVKFQTVLNKIFNVGMGIYELADGNTVICRCESIKKYQLDPVIESTTDLSVVKAYSRAGMGLCQGRNCQRQIAASIAQAHNLKIHEVEWTTPRIPLKPVAISQIADSTVREEKYFINE
;
A
#
# COMPACT_ATOMS: atom_id res chain seq x y z
N GLN A 1 12.28 -16.68 23.80
CA GLN A 1 11.79 -15.30 23.66
C GLN A 1 12.96 -14.35 23.98
N LEU A 2 13.24 -13.39 23.08
CA LEU A 2 14.28 -12.37 23.28
C LEU A 2 13.59 -11.06 23.73
N VAL A 3 14.06 -10.48 24.81
CA VAL A 3 13.67 -9.15 25.29
C VAL A 3 14.80 -8.19 24.98
N ILE A 4 14.51 -7.14 24.22
CA ILE A 4 15.48 -6.12 23.80
C ILE A 4 15.18 -4.83 24.56
N SER A 5 16.14 -4.37 25.37
CA SER A 5 16.09 -3.05 25.99
C SER A 5 16.63 -1.99 25.03
N PHE A 6 15.98 -0.85 24.95
CA PHE A 6 16.38 0.25 24.07
C PHE A 6 16.24 1.60 24.78
N LYS A 7 17.09 2.56 24.42
CA LYS A 7 16.95 3.97 24.85
C LYS A 7 16.00 4.73 23.93
N LYS A 8 16.03 4.43 22.65
CA LYS A 8 15.20 5.04 21.61
C LYS A 8 14.77 3.97 20.61
N LEU A 9 13.51 4.02 20.15
CA LEU A 9 12.95 3.07 19.19
C LEU A 9 12.54 3.81 17.92
N ILE A 10 13.06 3.40 16.77
CA ILE A 10 12.58 3.87 15.45
C ILE A 10 11.72 2.79 14.84
N LEU A 11 10.49 3.13 14.51
CA LEU A 11 9.56 2.26 13.82
C LEU A 11 9.43 2.66 12.34
N ALA A 12 9.86 1.78 11.46
CA ALA A 12 9.82 1.94 10.00
C ALA A 12 9.17 0.71 9.33
N PRO A 13 7.92 0.34 9.67
CA PRO A 13 7.30 -0.92 9.25
C PRO A 13 6.95 -0.96 7.75
N GLY A 14 7.00 0.18 7.05
CA GLY A 14 6.70 0.28 5.63
C GLY A 14 5.22 0.14 5.31
N ALA A 15 4.93 -0.46 4.18
CA ALA A 15 3.60 -0.58 3.62
C ALA A 15 3.40 -1.95 2.97
N TYR A 16 2.16 -2.29 2.66
CA TYR A 16 1.79 -3.46 1.86
C TYR A 16 0.83 -3.08 0.74
N ASP A 17 0.85 -3.91 -0.32
CA ASP A 17 0.01 -3.67 -1.50
C ASP A 17 -1.47 -3.59 -1.13
N ARG A 18 -2.21 -2.73 -1.82
CA ARG A 18 -3.66 -2.67 -1.74
C ARG A 18 -4.27 -3.84 -2.49
N PRO A 19 -4.88 -4.83 -1.82
CA PRO A 19 -5.64 -5.86 -2.50
C PRO A 19 -6.97 -5.30 -2.98
N VAL A 20 -7.48 -5.87 -4.07
CA VAL A 20 -8.79 -5.56 -4.63
C VAL A 20 -9.50 -6.89 -4.90
N ALA A 21 -10.68 -7.06 -4.30
CA ALA A 21 -11.47 -8.28 -4.49
C ALA A 21 -12.41 -8.12 -5.70
N PHE A 22 -12.24 -8.96 -6.70
CA PHE A 22 -13.09 -9.08 -7.88
C PHE A 22 -13.24 -10.56 -8.24
N PRO A 23 -14.24 -10.97 -9.03
CA PRO A 23 -14.38 -12.35 -9.48
C PRO A 23 -13.09 -12.89 -10.10
N GLY A 24 -12.57 -13.99 -9.55
CA GLY A 24 -11.34 -14.64 -10.00
C GLY A 24 -10.02 -14.06 -9.47
N TRP A 25 -10.02 -13.07 -8.57
CA TRP A 25 -8.78 -12.47 -8.04
C TRP A 25 -7.90 -13.44 -7.23
N THR A 26 -8.43 -14.59 -6.84
CA THR A 26 -7.70 -15.64 -6.10
C THR A 26 -7.08 -16.70 -7.01
N LEU A 27 -7.32 -16.64 -8.34
CA LEU A 27 -6.73 -17.57 -9.29
C LEU A 27 -5.20 -17.46 -9.28
N PRO A 28 -4.47 -18.57 -9.36
CA PRO A 28 -3.05 -18.59 -9.67
C PRO A 28 -2.77 -17.78 -10.94
N GLY A 29 -1.81 -16.85 -10.87
CA GLY A 29 -1.53 -15.88 -11.93
C GLY A 29 -2.05 -14.47 -11.62
N VAL A 30 -2.95 -14.29 -10.63
CA VAL A 30 -3.26 -12.94 -10.08
C VAL A 30 -2.30 -12.66 -8.93
N ILE A 31 -1.46 -11.66 -9.10
CA ILE A 31 -0.40 -11.29 -8.15
C ILE A 31 -0.36 -9.77 -7.95
N THR A 32 0.13 -9.32 -6.80
CA THR A 32 0.30 -7.88 -6.54
C THR A 32 1.59 -7.35 -7.16
N ALA A 33 1.68 -6.02 -7.31
CA ALA A 33 2.85 -5.35 -7.86
C ALA A 33 4.12 -5.64 -7.03
N GLY A 34 4.03 -5.59 -5.69
CA GLY A 34 5.14 -5.91 -4.81
C GLY A 34 5.61 -7.36 -4.92
N ALA A 35 4.67 -8.32 -4.99
CA ALA A 35 5.00 -9.73 -5.21
C ALA A 35 5.66 -9.94 -6.59
N THR A 36 5.13 -9.32 -7.65
CA THR A 36 5.73 -9.34 -8.99
C THR A 36 7.15 -8.78 -8.98
N GLN A 37 7.36 -7.66 -8.28
CA GLN A 37 8.68 -7.04 -8.17
C GLN A 37 9.68 -7.96 -7.46
N THR A 38 9.27 -8.64 -6.41
CA THR A 38 10.11 -9.61 -5.69
C THR A 38 10.50 -10.78 -6.59
N LEU A 39 9.55 -11.37 -7.32
CA LEU A 39 9.83 -12.45 -8.27
C LEU A 39 10.85 -12.01 -9.33
N VAL A 40 10.62 -10.88 -9.98
CA VAL A 40 11.46 -10.44 -11.11
C VAL A 40 12.80 -9.88 -10.63
N LYS A 41 12.84 -8.99 -9.63
CA LYS A 41 14.09 -8.32 -9.21
C LYS A 41 14.97 -9.18 -8.31
N THR A 42 14.37 -9.90 -7.37
CA THR A 42 15.12 -10.66 -6.36
C THR A 42 15.37 -12.09 -6.80
N GLN A 43 14.38 -12.73 -7.39
CA GLN A 43 14.45 -14.15 -7.79
C GLN A 43 14.75 -14.34 -9.27
N GLN A 44 14.69 -13.27 -10.10
CA GLN A 44 14.90 -13.31 -11.55
C GLN A 44 13.96 -14.28 -12.29
N ILE A 45 12.74 -14.42 -11.75
CA ILE A 45 11.70 -15.29 -12.30
C ILE A 45 10.63 -14.43 -12.97
N SER A 46 10.31 -14.72 -14.23
CA SER A 46 9.14 -14.12 -14.88
C SER A 46 7.87 -14.75 -14.33
N PRO A 47 6.89 -13.95 -13.87
CA PRO A 47 5.64 -14.47 -13.33
C PRO A 47 4.72 -15.08 -14.39
N GLY A 48 4.98 -14.84 -15.68
CA GLY A 48 4.19 -15.37 -16.79
C GLY A 48 4.77 -15.00 -18.14
N ARG A 49 4.01 -15.33 -19.20
CA ARG A 49 4.38 -15.08 -20.60
C ARG A 49 3.53 -13.99 -21.26
N ARG A 50 2.40 -13.64 -20.68
CA ARG A 50 1.46 -12.61 -21.14
C ARG A 50 0.91 -11.86 -19.95
N ILE A 51 1.66 -10.83 -19.52
CA ILE A 51 1.38 -10.11 -18.26
C ILE A 51 0.59 -8.85 -18.59
N VAL A 52 -0.61 -8.72 -17.99
CA VAL A 52 -1.36 -7.47 -17.92
C VAL A 52 -1.06 -6.80 -16.58
N PHE A 53 -0.71 -5.53 -16.60
CA PHE A 53 -0.60 -4.71 -15.40
C PHE A 53 -1.86 -3.84 -15.26
N ALA A 54 -2.51 -3.90 -14.10
CA ALA A 54 -3.66 -3.05 -13.79
C ALA A 54 -3.44 -2.33 -12.46
N GLY A 55 -3.52 -1.02 -12.46
CA GLY A 55 -3.23 -0.26 -11.26
C GLY A 55 -3.53 1.23 -11.41
N SER A 56 -2.92 2.03 -10.57
CA SER A 56 -3.01 3.48 -10.66
C SER A 56 -1.78 4.19 -10.13
N GLY A 57 -1.55 5.37 -10.69
CA GLY A 57 -0.54 6.30 -10.23
C GLY A 57 0.84 6.08 -10.83
N PRO A 58 1.87 6.71 -10.25
CA PRO A 58 3.25 6.60 -10.76
C PRO A 58 3.74 5.16 -10.89
N LEU A 59 3.20 4.25 -10.09
CA LEU A 59 3.54 2.83 -10.12
C LEU A 59 3.03 2.14 -11.39
N ALA A 60 1.87 2.53 -11.92
CA ALA A 60 1.35 1.99 -13.17
C ALA A 60 2.21 2.37 -14.39
N LEU A 61 3.10 3.34 -14.23
CA LEU A 61 4.10 3.69 -15.23
C LEU A 61 5.46 3.03 -14.92
N ALA A 62 5.92 3.15 -13.69
CA ALA A 62 7.26 2.72 -13.29
C ALA A 62 7.41 1.19 -13.26
N PHE A 63 6.46 0.49 -12.66
CA PHE A 63 6.52 -0.97 -12.52
C PHE A 63 6.55 -1.70 -13.86
N PRO A 64 5.57 -1.51 -14.77
CA PRO A 64 5.59 -2.19 -16.07
C PRO A 64 6.85 -1.88 -16.86
N ALA A 65 7.34 -0.62 -16.83
CA ALA A 65 8.55 -0.25 -17.54
C ALA A 65 9.80 -0.94 -16.95
N GLN A 66 9.91 -1.01 -15.63
CA GLN A 66 11.03 -1.70 -14.96
C GLN A 66 10.99 -3.21 -15.23
N LEU A 67 9.81 -3.84 -15.08
CA LEU A 67 9.63 -5.26 -15.35
C LEU A 67 9.95 -5.60 -16.82
N SER A 68 9.47 -4.78 -17.76
CA SER A 68 9.77 -4.92 -19.18
C SER A 68 11.27 -4.77 -19.48
N LYS A 69 11.98 -3.85 -18.81
CA LYS A 69 13.45 -3.72 -18.93
C LYS A 69 14.18 -4.96 -18.44
N MET A 70 13.62 -5.69 -17.50
CA MET A 70 14.15 -6.95 -16.96
C MET A 70 13.70 -8.19 -17.78
N GLY A 71 13.03 -7.98 -18.90
CA GLY A 71 12.61 -9.06 -19.81
C GLY A 71 11.22 -9.65 -19.52
N ALA A 72 10.47 -9.13 -18.54
CA ALA A 72 9.11 -9.59 -18.29
C ALA A 72 8.17 -9.17 -19.45
N PRO A 73 7.36 -10.09 -20.01
CA PRO A 73 6.56 -9.84 -21.20
C PRO A 73 5.23 -9.12 -20.87
N ILE A 74 5.32 -7.83 -20.54
CA ILE A 74 4.16 -6.98 -20.31
C ILE A 74 3.48 -6.71 -21.66
N ILE A 75 2.19 -7.06 -21.78
CA ILE A 75 1.43 -6.88 -23.01
C ILE A 75 0.53 -5.64 -22.99
N GLU A 76 0.09 -5.22 -21.80
CA GLU A 76 -0.80 -4.07 -21.66
C GLU A 76 -0.74 -3.50 -20.24
N VAL A 77 -0.97 -2.18 -20.13
CA VAL A 77 -1.10 -1.44 -18.86
C VAL A 77 -2.46 -0.79 -18.79
N LEU A 78 -3.23 -1.09 -17.74
CA LEU A 78 -4.51 -0.49 -17.43
C LEU A 78 -4.33 0.50 -16.28
N GLU A 79 -4.49 1.79 -16.56
CA GLU A 79 -4.43 2.88 -15.57
C GLU A 79 -5.86 3.27 -15.19
N ALA A 80 -6.18 3.18 -13.90
CA ALA A 80 -7.53 3.52 -13.42
C ALA A 80 -7.81 5.02 -13.48
N ALA A 81 -6.81 5.86 -13.22
CA ALA A 81 -6.96 7.30 -13.28
C ALA A 81 -7.12 7.79 -14.74
N PRO A 82 -7.83 8.92 -14.95
CA PRO A 82 -7.82 9.58 -16.24
C PRO A 82 -6.43 10.14 -16.58
N PHE A 83 -6.19 10.40 -17.86
CA PHE A 83 -5.01 11.18 -18.24
C PHE A 83 -5.06 12.53 -17.52
N PRO A 84 -3.94 12.99 -16.90
CA PRO A 84 -3.95 14.20 -16.09
C PRO A 84 -4.45 15.42 -16.85
N LYS A 85 -5.44 16.13 -16.30
CA LYS A 85 -5.95 17.39 -16.85
C LYS A 85 -4.84 18.44 -16.86
N MET A 86 -4.89 19.38 -17.80
CA MET A 86 -3.89 20.44 -17.96
C MET A 86 -3.63 21.24 -16.67
N SER A 87 -4.69 21.48 -15.88
CA SER A 87 -4.58 22.16 -14.58
C SER A 87 -3.69 21.41 -13.57
N TYR A 88 -3.70 20.08 -13.58
CA TYR A 88 -2.83 19.26 -12.74
C TYR A 88 -1.41 19.22 -13.28
N ILE A 89 -1.22 19.24 -14.60
CA ILE A 89 0.10 19.32 -15.23
C ILE A 89 0.79 20.63 -14.79
N PHE A 90 0.09 21.77 -14.81
CA PHE A 90 0.63 23.04 -14.30
C PHE A 90 0.98 22.98 -12.80
N LYS A 91 0.14 22.35 -11.95
CA LYS A 91 0.44 22.16 -10.53
C LYS A 91 1.67 21.28 -10.34
N LEU A 92 1.80 20.22 -11.14
CA LEU A 92 2.95 19.33 -11.12
C LEU A 92 4.23 20.06 -11.53
N LEU A 93 4.19 20.87 -12.61
CA LEU A 93 5.31 21.69 -13.04
C LEU A 93 5.76 22.68 -11.95
N LYS A 94 4.82 23.31 -11.23
CA LYS A 94 5.14 24.18 -10.09
C LYS A 94 5.75 23.44 -8.90
N ALA A 95 5.44 22.17 -8.73
CA ALA A 95 5.98 21.31 -7.67
C ALA A 95 7.27 20.57 -8.09
N THR A 96 7.69 20.71 -9.35
CA THR A 96 8.88 20.03 -9.92
C THR A 96 10.23 20.52 -9.36
N PRO A 97 10.44 21.79 -8.94
CA PRO A 97 11.72 22.18 -8.35
C PRO A 97 12.11 21.24 -7.19
N GLY A 98 13.31 20.62 -7.30
CA GLY A 98 13.78 19.57 -6.38
C GLY A 98 13.29 18.15 -6.70
N ASN A 99 12.53 17.94 -7.81
CA ASN A 99 11.99 16.65 -8.22
C ASN A 99 12.19 16.37 -9.73
N LEU A 100 13.20 16.98 -10.35
CA LEU A 100 13.51 16.79 -11.78
C LEU A 100 13.90 15.35 -12.10
N ASP A 101 14.50 14.65 -11.17
CA ASP A 101 14.83 13.23 -11.23
C ASP A 101 13.57 12.37 -11.46
N LEU A 102 12.52 12.60 -10.68
CA LEU A 102 11.25 11.88 -10.82
C LEU A 102 10.55 12.16 -12.16
N LEU A 103 10.60 13.41 -12.62
CA LEU A 103 10.04 13.76 -13.93
C LEU A 103 10.81 13.09 -15.08
N LYS A 104 12.16 13.11 -15.01
CA LYS A 104 13.03 12.42 -15.97
C LYS A 104 12.73 10.92 -16.01
N ASP A 105 12.59 10.31 -14.85
CA ASP A 105 12.24 8.88 -14.75
C ASP A 105 10.87 8.59 -15.37
N ALA A 106 9.85 9.41 -15.08
CA ALA A 106 8.52 9.24 -15.67
C ALA A 106 8.56 9.33 -17.21
N ILE A 107 9.31 10.28 -17.77
CA ILE A 107 9.49 10.41 -19.22
C ILE A 107 10.20 9.17 -19.77
N ASN A 108 11.27 8.72 -19.13
CA ASN A 108 12.02 7.54 -19.56
C ASN A 108 11.18 6.26 -19.53
N TYR A 109 10.34 6.08 -18.49
CA TYR A 109 9.42 4.95 -18.40
C TYR A 109 8.37 5.01 -19.50
N ARG A 110 7.77 6.16 -19.74
CA ARG A 110 6.78 6.36 -20.79
C ARG A 110 7.36 6.08 -22.18
N LEU A 111 8.56 6.61 -22.45
CA LEU A 111 9.28 6.38 -23.70
C LEU A 111 9.61 4.90 -23.90
N HIS A 112 10.10 4.22 -22.85
CA HIS A 112 10.41 2.78 -22.92
C HIS A 112 9.16 1.95 -23.27
N LEU A 113 8.03 2.17 -22.60
CA LEU A 113 6.78 1.46 -22.89
C LEU A 113 6.30 1.72 -24.32
N SER A 114 6.43 2.96 -24.79
CA SER A 114 6.07 3.34 -26.15
C SER A 114 6.95 2.64 -27.20
N LEU A 115 8.28 2.64 -27.00
CA LEU A 115 9.24 1.94 -27.89
C LEU A 115 9.01 0.42 -27.93
N LYS A 116 8.58 -0.16 -26.81
CA LYS A 116 8.21 -1.58 -26.73
C LYS A 116 6.79 -1.86 -27.22
N ARG A 117 6.07 -0.83 -27.71
CA ARG A 117 4.68 -0.92 -28.16
C ARG A 117 3.72 -1.49 -27.11
N ILE A 118 3.99 -1.22 -25.83
CA ILE A 118 3.12 -1.62 -24.71
C ILE A 118 2.07 -0.50 -24.53
N PRO A 119 0.78 -0.76 -24.82
CA PRO A 119 -0.26 0.25 -24.69
C PRO A 119 -0.55 0.56 -23.22
N ILE A 120 -0.85 1.83 -22.94
CA ILE A 120 -1.39 2.28 -21.65
C ILE A 120 -2.81 2.78 -21.92
N ARG A 121 -3.80 2.11 -21.32
CA ARG A 121 -5.20 2.50 -21.39
C ARG A 121 -5.64 3.16 -20.10
N TYR A 122 -6.04 4.40 -20.20
CA TYR A 122 -6.52 5.21 -19.07
C TYR A 122 -8.00 4.99 -18.79
N GLN A 123 -8.40 5.28 -17.54
CA GLN A 123 -9.77 5.11 -17.04
C GLN A 123 -10.26 3.66 -17.21
N ARG A 124 -9.39 2.69 -16.89
CA ARG A 124 -9.69 1.26 -16.99
C ARG A 124 -9.30 0.53 -15.71
N ILE A 125 -10.21 -0.29 -15.20
CA ILE A 125 -9.93 -1.19 -14.08
C ILE A 125 -10.22 -2.64 -14.47
N ILE A 126 -9.55 -3.57 -13.80
CA ILE A 126 -9.91 -5.00 -13.84
C ILE A 126 -11.25 -5.20 -13.15
N ILE A 127 -12.11 -6.00 -13.76
CA ILE A 127 -13.40 -6.39 -13.18
C ILE A 127 -13.52 -7.90 -12.96
N SER A 128 -12.77 -8.73 -13.67
CA SER A 128 -12.69 -10.18 -13.42
C SER A 128 -11.45 -10.81 -14.03
N ALA A 129 -11.07 -11.99 -13.51
CA ALA A 129 -10.12 -12.90 -14.13
C ALA A 129 -10.78 -14.27 -14.28
N GLN A 130 -10.53 -14.96 -15.40
CA GLN A 130 -11.11 -16.25 -15.73
C GLN A 130 -10.03 -17.25 -16.14
N GLY A 131 -10.32 -18.53 -15.94
CA GLY A 131 -9.50 -19.67 -16.36
C GLY A 131 -9.77 -20.92 -15.51
N ASP A 132 -9.29 -22.05 -15.98
CA ASP A 132 -9.38 -23.32 -15.25
C ASP A 132 -8.13 -23.54 -14.40
N GLY A 133 -8.26 -23.35 -13.08
CA GLY A 133 -7.17 -23.48 -12.10
C GLY A 133 -6.07 -22.43 -12.16
N LYS A 134 -6.03 -21.57 -13.19
CA LYS A 134 -5.09 -20.42 -13.35
C LYS A 134 -5.70 -19.36 -14.25
N VAL A 135 -5.10 -18.17 -14.28
CA VAL A 135 -5.52 -17.10 -15.20
C VAL A 135 -5.26 -17.50 -16.65
N GLU A 136 -6.27 -17.36 -17.50
CA GLU A 136 -6.21 -17.52 -18.97
C GLU A 136 -6.69 -16.27 -19.67
N SER A 137 -7.56 -15.50 -19.03
CA SER A 137 -8.01 -14.21 -19.52
C SER A 137 -8.38 -13.26 -18.36
N VAL A 138 -8.36 -11.98 -18.65
CA VAL A 138 -8.75 -10.91 -17.74
C VAL A 138 -9.72 -9.98 -18.43
N THR A 139 -10.76 -9.55 -17.73
CA THR A 139 -11.73 -8.59 -18.25
C THR A 139 -11.58 -7.27 -17.50
N HIS A 140 -11.53 -6.19 -18.24
CA HIS A 140 -11.52 -4.83 -17.74
C HIS A 140 -12.67 -4.00 -18.31
N ALA A 141 -12.99 -2.89 -17.66
CA ALA A 141 -14.00 -1.95 -18.14
C ALA A 141 -13.53 -0.50 -17.96
N LYS A 142 -14.16 0.43 -18.72
CA LYS A 142 -14.07 1.86 -18.43
C LYS A 142 -14.70 2.17 -17.09
N VAL A 143 -14.22 3.25 -16.46
CA VAL A 143 -14.74 3.72 -15.18
C VAL A 143 -15.08 5.20 -15.21
N ASP A 144 -16.00 5.57 -14.32
CA ASP A 144 -16.33 6.96 -14.01
C ASP A 144 -15.26 7.59 -13.07
N GLU A 145 -15.54 8.81 -12.57
CA GLU A 145 -14.64 9.53 -11.65
C GLU A 145 -14.51 8.89 -10.27
N HIS A 146 -15.44 8.02 -9.88
CA HIS A 146 -15.44 7.25 -8.64
C HIS A 146 -14.88 5.83 -8.82
N TRP A 147 -14.38 5.50 -10.01
CA TRP A 147 -13.91 4.19 -10.43
C TRP A 147 -14.98 3.11 -10.44
N ARG A 148 -16.25 3.49 -10.59
CA ARG A 148 -17.35 2.56 -10.86
C ARG A 148 -17.34 2.16 -12.32
N LYS A 149 -17.51 0.87 -12.59
CA LYS A 149 -17.54 0.36 -13.97
C LYS A 149 -18.67 0.97 -14.77
N ILE A 150 -18.39 1.34 -16.02
CA ILE A 150 -19.39 1.78 -16.99
C ILE A 150 -19.85 0.56 -17.78
N PRO A 151 -21.12 0.12 -17.64
CA PRO A 151 -21.64 -1.06 -18.33
C PRO A 151 -21.52 -0.93 -19.86
N GLY A 152 -21.28 -2.07 -20.53
CA GLY A 152 -21.14 -2.13 -22.00
C GLY A 152 -19.77 -1.68 -22.52
N THR A 153 -18.79 -1.50 -21.61
CA THR A 153 -17.41 -1.13 -21.98
C THR A 153 -16.40 -2.22 -21.64
N GLU A 154 -16.91 -3.39 -21.32
CA GLU A 154 -16.11 -4.56 -20.96
C GLU A 154 -15.30 -5.06 -22.16
N GLU A 155 -14.02 -5.30 -21.95
CA GLU A 155 -13.10 -5.89 -22.91
C GLU A 155 -12.29 -7.00 -22.24
N THR A 156 -12.11 -8.12 -22.94
CA THR A 156 -11.36 -9.27 -22.43
C THR A 156 -10.01 -9.39 -23.14
N ILE A 157 -8.95 -9.62 -22.37
CA ILE A 157 -7.59 -9.80 -22.84
C ILE A 157 -7.15 -11.21 -22.47
N LEU A 158 -6.60 -11.97 -23.42
CA LEU A 158 -5.93 -13.24 -23.12
C LEU A 158 -4.62 -12.95 -22.39
N ALA A 159 -4.50 -13.45 -21.18
CA ALA A 159 -3.34 -13.26 -20.33
C ALA A 159 -3.19 -14.44 -19.37
N ASP A 160 -1.96 -14.82 -19.06
CA ASP A 160 -1.65 -15.85 -18.06
C ASP A 160 -1.29 -15.26 -16.70
N THR A 161 -1.10 -13.95 -16.66
CA THR A 161 -0.74 -13.24 -15.42
C THR A 161 -1.37 -11.85 -15.39
N LEU A 162 -1.99 -11.55 -14.25
CA LEU A 162 -2.50 -10.23 -13.91
C LEU A 162 -1.74 -9.66 -12.72
N CYS A 163 -1.00 -8.59 -12.95
CA CYS A 163 -0.32 -7.84 -11.90
C CYS A 163 -1.20 -6.67 -11.43
N ILE A 164 -1.61 -6.65 -10.17
CA ILE A 164 -2.44 -5.58 -9.59
C ILE A 164 -1.62 -4.61 -8.73
N GLY A 165 -1.77 -3.31 -8.98
CA GLY A 165 -1.02 -2.23 -8.33
C GLY A 165 -1.85 -0.96 -8.10
N TYR A 166 -2.96 -1.06 -7.34
CA TYR A 166 -3.83 0.07 -7.02
C TYR A 166 -3.39 0.87 -5.79
N GLY A 167 -2.07 0.88 -5.50
CA GLY A 167 -1.47 1.61 -4.40
C GLY A 167 -1.20 0.73 -3.18
N PHE A 168 -0.97 1.39 -2.05
CA PHE A 168 -0.51 0.75 -0.82
C PHE A 168 -1.35 1.18 0.39
N PHE A 169 -1.20 0.41 1.47
CA PHE A 169 -1.65 0.76 2.82
C PHE A 169 -0.45 0.88 3.76
N PRO A 170 -0.44 1.86 4.68
CA PRO A 170 0.55 1.91 5.75
C PRO A 170 0.46 0.67 6.64
N SER A 171 1.60 0.08 6.99
CA SER A 171 1.66 -0.96 8.03
C SER A 171 1.57 -0.30 9.41
N SER A 172 0.35 0.09 9.80
CA SER A 172 0.08 0.92 10.98
C SER A 172 -0.16 0.15 12.28
N GLU A 173 -0.18 -1.19 12.22
CA GLU A 173 -0.60 -2.04 13.33
C GLU A 173 0.27 -1.87 14.57
N VAL A 174 1.59 -1.74 14.39
CA VAL A 174 2.53 -1.55 15.51
C VAL A 174 2.30 -0.22 16.24
N PHE A 175 1.98 0.84 15.52
CA PHE A 175 1.68 2.15 16.11
C PHE A 175 0.37 2.11 16.91
N ARG A 176 -0.65 1.47 16.36
CA ARG A 176 -1.95 1.27 17.02
C ARG A 176 -1.82 0.38 18.25
N LEU A 177 -0.97 -0.66 18.19
CA LEU A 177 -0.70 -1.54 19.35
C LEU A 177 0.00 -0.78 20.47
N LEU A 178 0.90 0.15 20.16
CA LEU A 178 1.59 1.00 21.12
C LEU A 178 0.71 2.16 21.66
N GLY A 179 -0.51 2.30 21.15
CA GLY A 179 -1.40 3.40 21.55
C GLY A 179 -1.01 4.76 20.98
N CYS A 180 -0.23 4.80 19.90
CA CYS A 180 0.05 6.07 19.22
C CYS A 180 -1.25 6.69 18.70
N PRO A 181 -1.47 8.00 18.88
CA PRO A 181 -2.58 8.71 18.25
C PRO A 181 -2.51 8.57 16.72
N MET A 182 -3.68 8.32 16.12
CA MET A 182 -3.79 8.05 14.68
C MET A 182 -4.80 9.00 14.06
N SER A 183 -4.45 9.52 12.88
CA SER A 183 -5.35 10.24 12.00
C SER A 183 -5.67 9.38 10.77
N TYR A 184 -6.71 9.73 10.01
CA TYR A 184 -7.06 9.03 8.79
C TYR A 184 -6.92 9.96 7.59
N ASP A 185 -6.08 9.58 6.63
CA ASP A 185 -5.85 10.31 5.37
C ASP A 185 -5.90 9.34 4.18
N GLU A 186 -7.01 9.39 3.42
CA GLU A 186 -7.20 8.56 2.23
C GLU A 186 -6.10 8.74 1.19
N ASN A 187 -5.62 9.99 0.99
CA ASN A 187 -4.56 10.28 0.02
C ASN A 187 -3.21 9.70 0.43
N ARG A 188 -3.05 9.33 1.69
CA ARG A 188 -1.86 8.68 2.23
C ARG A 188 -2.06 7.20 2.55
N GLY A 189 -3.12 6.60 2.02
CA GLY A 189 -3.43 5.18 2.11
C GLY A 189 -4.25 4.76 3.33
N GLY A 190 -4.68 5.68 4.18
CA GLY A 190 -5.53 5.38 5.35
C GLY A 190 -4.97 5.88 6.66
N PHE A 191 -4.79 5.00 7.65
CA PHE A 191 -4.29 5.41 8.97
C PHE A 191 -2.86 5.92 8.91
N THR A 192 -2.66 7.12 9.47
CA THR A 192 -1.38 7.79 9.62
C THR A 192 -1.12 8.05 11.10
N VAL A 193 0.12 7.92 11.54
CA VAL A 193 0.50 8.18 12.93
C VAL A 193 0.78 9.66 13.14
N ASP A 194 0.30 10.22 14.24
CA ASP A 194 0.60 11.58 14.63
C ASP A 194 2.05 11.67 15.14
N LYS A 195 2.81 12.60 14.56
CA LYS A 195 4.24 12.78 14.86
C LYS A 195 4.69 14.21 14.55
N ASP A 196 5.78 14.61 15.16
CA ASP A 196 6.43 15.88 14.81
C ASP A 196 7.27 15.78 13.50
N SER A 197 7.88 16.90 13.12
CA SER A 197 8.73 16.97 11.90
C SER A 197 10.00 16.12 11.97
N TRP A 198 10.44 15.74 13.17
CA TRP A 198 11.58 14.85 13.40
C TRP A 198 11.18 13.37 13.47
N GLY A 199 9.90 13.09 13.41
CA GLY A 199 9.36 11.74 13.51
C GLY A 199 9.06 11.28 14.94
N ARG A 200 9.14 12.15 15.96
CA ARG A 200 8.76 11.77 17.32
C ARG A 200 7.26 11.60 17.41
N THR A 201 6.83 10.49 17.99
CA THR A 201 5.43 10.28 18.36
C THR A 201 5.14 10.85 19.75
N PRO A 202 3.88 11.00 20.15
CA PRO A 202 3.54 11.34 21.52
C PRO A 202 3.95 10.28 22.56
N ILE A 203 4.27 9.06 22.13
CA ILE A 203 4.79 8.02 23.01
C ILE A 203 6.30 8.28 23.25
N GLU A 204 6.69 8.35 24.50
CA GLU A 204 8.05 8.65 24.91
C GLU A 204 9.06 7.67 24.28
N ASN A 205 10.18 8.21 23.79
CA ASN A 205 11.28 7.45 23.15
C ASN A 205 10.91 6.67 21.88
N VAL A 206 9.72 6.90 21.30
CA VAL A 206 9.28 6.23 20.08
C VAL A 206 9.23 7.20 18.91
N PHE A 207 9.91 6.85 17.82
CA PHE A 207 9.96 7.57 16.54
C PHE A 207 9.28 6.75 15.46
N ALA A 208 8.59 7.43 14.56
CA ALA A 208 7.86 6.82 13.45
C ALA A 208 8.28 7.46 12.12
N VAL A 209 8.73 6.65 11.15
CA VAL A 209 9.23 7.13 9.86
C VAL A 209 8.76 6.28 8.68
N GLY A 210 8.82 6.85 7.49
CA GLY A 210 8.52 6.17 6.22
C GLY A 210 7.06 5.85 6.02
N ASP A 211 6.79 4.97 5.05
CA ASP A 211 5.43 4.67 4.55
C ASP A 211 4.48 4.05 5.57
N GLY A 212 5.00 3.48 6.66
CA GLY A 212 4.19 3.04 7.80
C GLY A 212 3.46 4.19 8.52
N THR A 213 3.93 5.43 8.33
CA THR A 213 3.30 6.64 8.88
C THR A 213 2.37 7.34 7.89
N GLY A 214 2.10 6.71 6.75
CA GLY A 214 1.34 7.22 5.61
C GLY A 214 2.18 7.22 4.34
N ILE A 215 1.59 6.71 3.25
CA ILE A 215 2.29 6.46 1.98
C ILE A 215 2.86 7.75 1.41
N SER A 216 4.17 7.78 1.20
CA SER A 216 4.91 8.95 0.71
C SER A 216 6.08 8.60 -0.21
N GLY A 217 6.48 7.34 -0.25
CA GLY A 217 7.53 6.81 -1.13
C GLY A 217 8.92 6.84 -0.52
N SER A 218 9.82 6.08 -1.13
CA SER A 218 11.16 5.75 -0.58
C SER A 218 12.07 6.96 -0.36
N TYR A 219 12.01 7.97 -1.24
CA TYR A 219 12.83 9.19 -1.07
C TYR A 219 12.44 9.96 0.20
N ILE A 220 11.14 10.16 0.43
CA ILE A 220 10.63 10.81 1.63
C ILE A 220 10.93 9.96 2.87
N ALA A 221 10.74 8.64 2.78
CA ALA A 221 11.05 7.72 3.86
C ALA A 221 12.52 7.79 4.30
N LYS A 222 13.46 7.86 3.33
CA LYS A 222 14.89 8.02 3.61
C LYS A 222 15.18 9.33 4.35
N LEU A 223 14.66 10.47 3.86
CA LEU A 223 14.86 11.77 4.51
C LEU A 223 14.28 11.80 5.93
N GLN A 224 13.10 11.23 6.14
CA GLN A 224 12.50 11.09 7.47
C GLN A 224 13.36 10.25 8.41
N GLY A 225 13.90 9.12 7.92
CA GLY A 225 14.80 8.27 8.69
C GLY A 225 16.08 9.01 9.10
N THR A 226 16.68 9.77 8.17
CA THR A 226 17.87 10.59 8.46
C THR A 226 17.57 11.65 9.53
N LEU A 227 16.45 12.39 9.41
CA LEU A 227 16.05 13.40 10.40
C LEU A 227 15.82 12.78 11.80
N ALA A 228 15.14 11.64 11.85
CA ALA A 228 14.91 10.94 13.12
C ALA A 228 16.23 10.46 13.74
N GLY A 229 17.15 9.93 12.93
CA GLY A 229 18.49 9.53 13.38
C GLY A 229 19.30 10.70 13.96
N LEU A 230 19.34 11.83 13.27
CA LEU A 230 20.00 13.06 13.75
C LEU A 230 19.40 13.53 15.08
N LYS A 231 18.07 13.53 15.18
CA LYS A 231 17.39 13.94 16.42
C LYS A 231 17.69 13.02 17.58
N ILE A 232 17.74 11.71 17.35
CA ILE A 232 18.10 10.72 18.35
C ILE A 232 19.54 10.90 18.82
N LEU A 233 20.48 11.14 17.91
CA LEU A 233 21.89 11.40 18.27
C LEU A 233 22.01 12.62 19.18
N GLN A 234 21.27 13.70 18.87
CA GLN A 234 21.22 14.88 19.71
C GLN A 234 20.62 14.59 21.09
N GLU A 235 19.51 13.85 21.18
CA GLU A 235 18.88 13.48 22.45
C GLU A 235 19.74 12.53 23.31
N LEU A 236 20.66 11.80 22.68
CA LEU A 236 21.63 10.94 23.35
C LEU A 236 22.95 11.66 23.68
N GLY A 237 23.05 12.98 23.40
CA GLY A 237 24.23 13.79 23.67
C GLY A 237 25.45 13.46 22.79
N LYS A 238 25.22 12.89 21.60
CA LYS A 238 26.28 12.52 20.63
C LYS A 238 26.55 13.61 19.57
N VAL A 239 25.64 14.59 19.43
CA VAL A 239 25.73 15.71 18.47
C VAL A 239 25.24 16.99 19.14
N GLU A 240 25.95 18.10 18.92
CA GLU A 240 25.55 19.41 19.40
C GLU A 240 24.32 19.96 18.68
N VAL A 241 23.56 20.83 19.35
CA VAL A 241 22.30 21.40 18.78
C VAL A 241 22.60 22.23 17.53
N SER A 242 23.68 23.01 17.53
CA SER A 242 24.11 23.85 16.39
C SER A 242 24.38 23.03 15.13
N ASP A 243 25.06 21.90 15.27
CA ASP A 243 25.44 21.01 14.17
C ASP A 243 24.18 20.30 13.64
N LEU A 244 23.30 19.87 14.55
CA LEU A 244 22.01 19.29 14.16
C LEU A 244 21.20 20.26 13.30
N GLU A 245 21.03 21.50 13.70
CA GLU A 245 20.23 22.50 12.96
C GLU A 245 20.83 22.79 11.59
N PHE A 246 22.15 22.87 11.49
CA PHE A 246 22.86 23.07 10.22
C PHE A 246 22.63 21.89 9.27
N ASP A 247 22.87 20.67 9.72
CA ASP A 247 22.73 19.47 8.89
C ASP A 247 21.25 19.22 8.48
N ALA A 248 20.32 19.41 9.41
CA ALA A 248 18.90 19.16 9.15
C ALA A 248 18.25 20.18 8.19
N LYS A 249 18.75 21.43 8.11
CA LYS A 249 18.14 22.50 7.31
C LYS A 249 18.01 22.14 5.83
N SER A 250 19.06 21.55 5.25
CA SER A 250 19.06 21.10 3.86
C SER A 250 18.08 19.94 3.64
N ILE A 251 18.04 18.99 4.58
CA ILE A 251 17.18 17.81 4.53
C ILE A 251 15.71 18.21 4.66
N PHE A 252 15.36 19.13 5.57
CA PHE A 252 14.00 19.66 5.67
C PHE A 252 13.57 20.39 4.41
N LYS A 253 14.44 21.15 3.77
CA LYS A 253 14.14 21.82 2.51
C LYS A 253 13.81 20.81 1.41
N GLU A 254 14.64 19.77 1.26
CA GLU A 254 14.39 18.71 0.28
C GLU A 254 13.10 17.94 0.62
N LEU A 255 12.91 17.53 1.89
CA LEU A 255 11.70 16.85 2.35
C LEU A 255 10.43 17.64 2.00
N ASN A 256 10.42 18.95 2.27
CA ASN A 256 9.27 19.79 1.95
C ASN A 256 8.99 19.87 0.44
N GLN A 257 10.02 19.90 -0.39
CA GLN A 257 9.86 19.87 -1.85
C GLN A 257 9.28 18.53 -2.33
N ARG A 258 9.80 17.40 -1.81
CA ARG A 258 9.30 16.05 -2.12
C ARG A 258 7.86 15.86 -1.67
N VAL A 259 7.51 16.30 -0.47
CA VAL A 259 6.14 16.22 0.08
C VAL A 259 5.15 17.04 -0.76
N LYS A 260 5.51 18.25 -1.18
CA LYS A 260 4.65 19.06 -2.07
C LYS A 260 4.37 18.34 -3.38
N PHE A 261 5.38 17.75 -4.00
CA PHE A 261 5.23 17.00 -5.25
C PHE A 261 4.33 15.77 -5.04
N GLN A 262 4.59 14.98 -3.99
CA GLN A 262 3.79 13.80 -3.66
C GLN A 262 2.33 14.15 -3.38
N THR A 263 2.06 15.28 -2.71
CA THR A 263 0.69 15.76 -2.45
C THR A 263 -0.07 16.05 -3.75
N VAL A 264 0.60 16.59 -4.76
CA VAL A 264 -0.02 16.78 -6.08
C VAL A 264 -0.31 15.44 -6.76
N LEU A 265 0.64 14.51 -6.72
CA LEU A 265 0.44 13.16 -7.28
C LEU A 265 -0.72 12.44 -6.60
N ASN A 266 -0.81 12.46 -5.28
CA ASN A 266 -1.89 11.82 -4.53
C ASN A 266 -3.28 12.37 -4.91
N LYS A 267 -3.38 13.68 -5.22
CA LYS A 267 -4.63 14.29 -5.71
C LYS A 267 -5.00 13.88 -7.14
N ILE A 268 -3.99 13.67 -8.00
CA ILE A 268 -4.19 13.22 -9.38
C ILE A 268 -4.66 11.75 -9.41
N PHE A 269 -4.06 10.93 -8.58
CA PHE A 269 -4.23 9.47 -8.54
C PHE A 269 -5.00 9.01 -7.31
N ASN A 270 -5.98 9.81 -6.87
CA ASN A 270 -6.84 9.41 -5.75
C ASN A 270 -7.61 8.14 -6.10
N VAL A 271 -7.64 7.18 -5.17
CA VAL A 271 -8.28 5.88 -5.40
C VAL A 271 -9.79 6.02 -5.28
N GLY A 272 -10.52 5.67 -6.34
CA GLY A 272 -11.97 5.67 -6.34
C GLY A 272 -12.54 4.49 -5.54
N MET A 273 -13.63 4.74 -4.80
CA MET A 273 -14.27 3.71 -3.95
C MET A 273 -14.91 2.58 -4.76
N GLY A 274 -15.22 2.80 -6.05
CA GLY A 274 -15.83 1.80 -6.94
C GLY A 274 -15.01 0.49 -7.09
N ILE A 275 -13.69 0.51 -6.81
CA ILE A 275 -12.92 -0.74 -6.81
C ILE A 275 -13.33 -1.73 -5.72
N TYR A 276 -13.99 -1.27 -4.66
CA TYR A 276 -14.51 -2.12 -3.59
C TYR A 276 -15.92 -2.64 -3.88
N GLU A 277 -16.54 -2.20 -4.98
CA GLU A 277 -17.88 -2.62 -5.44
C GLU A 277 -17.81 -3.76 -6.48
N LEU A 278 -16.63 -4.24 -6.85
CA LEU A 278 -16.42 -5.24 -7.91
C LEU A 278 -16.78 -6.66 -7.50
N ALA A 279 -16.76 -6.95 -6.21
CA ALA A 279 -17.02 -8.29 -5.67
C ALA A 279 -18.50 -8.66 -5.81
N ASP A 280 -18.79 -9.78 -6.48
CA ASP A 280 -20.10 -10.42 -6.43
C ASP A 280 -20.22 -11.34 -5.19
N GLY A 281 -21.41 -11.93 -4.98
CA GLY A 281 -21.68 -12.79 -3.83
C GLY A 281 -20.72 -13.97 -3.70
N ASN A 282 -20.22 -14.51 -4.81
CA ASN A 282 -19.29 -15.66 -4.82
C ASN A 282 -17.83 -15.25 -4.70
N THR A 283 -17.51 -13.99 -4.80
CA THR A 283 -16.14 -13.48 -4.68
C THR A 283 -15.60 -13.72 -3.28
N VAL A 284 -14.43 -14.34 -3.17
CA VAL A 284 -13.70 -14.53 -1.91
C VAL A 284 -13.23 -13.16 -1.41
N ILE A 285 -13.65 -12.76 -0.22
CA ILE A 285 -13.19 -11.53 0.44
C ILE A 285 -12.01 -11.79 1.37
N CYS A 286 -12.13 -12.81 2.22
CA CYS A 286 -11.02 -13.23 3.08
C CYS A 286 -10.32 -14.46 2.48
N ARG A 287 -9.16 -14.24 1.84
CA ARG A 287 -8.40 -15.32 1.18
C ARG A 287 -7.87 -16.36 2.17
N CYS A 288 -7.46 -15.95 3.38
CA CYS A 288 -6.91 -16.86 4.38
C CYS A 288 -7.92 -17.85 4.95
N GLU A 289 -9.18 -17.41 5.11
CA GLU A 289 -10.28 -18.19 5.68
C GLU A 289 -11.30 -18.62 4.60
N SER A 290 -11.03 -18.31 3.32
CA SER A 290 -11.89 -18.62 2.17
C SER A 290 -13.33 -18.08 2.29
N ILE A 291 -13.52 -16.96 2.99
CA ILE A 291 -14.84 -16.35 3.22
C ILE A 291 -15.28 -15.56 1.99
N LYS A 292 -16.45 -15.88 1.47
CA LYS A 292 -17.07 -15.21 0.32
C LYS A 292 -17.93 -14.03 0.76
N LYS A 293 -18.21 -13.12 -0.19
CA LYS A 293 -19.01 -11.92 0.07
C LYS A 293 -20.39 -12.25 0.63
N TYR A 294 -21.14 -13.19 0.05
CA TYR A 294 -22.48 -13.56 0.50
C TYR A 294 -22.56 -14.01 1.97
N GLN A 295 -21.44 -14.52 2.53
CA GLN A 295 -21.35 -14.93 3.93
C GLN A 295 -21.15 -13.73 4.88
N LEU A 296 -20.63 -12.62 4.33
CA LEU A 296 -20.37 -11.38 5.09
C LEU A 296 -21.55 -10.42 5.05
N ASP A 297 -22.29 -10.38 3.94
CA ASP A 297 -23.34 -9.38 3.70
C ASP A 297 -24.36 -9.30 4.85
N PRO A 298 -24.93 -10.39 5.39
CA PRO A 298 -25.89 -10.32 6.50
C PRO A 298 -25.32 -9.73 7.79
N VAL A 299 -24.03 -9.98 8.06
CA VAL A 299 -23.36 -9.43 9.25
C VAL A 299 -23.00 -7.96 9.01
N ILE A 300 -22.52 -7.61 7.81
CA ILE A 300 -22.20 -6.23 7.42
C ILE A 300 -23.43 -5.32 7.54
N GLU A 301 -24.61 -5.80 7.16
CA GLU A 301 -25.87 -5.05 7.27
C GLU A 301 -26.29 -4.79 8.73
N SER A 302 -25.81 -5.61 9.68
CA SER A 302 -26.21 -5.55 11.08
C SER A 302 -25.30 -4.74 11.98
N THR A 303 -24.10 -4.34 11.52
CA THR A 303 -23.10 -3.69 12.39
C THR A 303 -22.16 -2.75 11.62
N THR A 304 -21.65 -1.74 12.33
CA THR A 304 -20.57 -0.85 11.86
C THR A 304 -19.19 -1.26 12.38
N ASP A 305 -19.12 -2.27 13.25
CA ASP A 305 -17.88 -2.74 13.89
C ASP A 305 -17.28 -3.94 13.15
N LEU A 306 -16.08 -3.75 12.61
CA LEU A 306 -15.27 -4.80 11.99
C LEU A 306 -14.94 -5.97 12.94
N SER A 307 -14.88 -5.73 14.25
CA SER A 307 -14.61 -6.77 15.24
C SER A 307 -15.79 -7.74 15.33
N VAL A 308 -17.01 -7.25 15.20
CA VAL A 308 -18.23 -8.07 15.13
C VAL A 308 -18.22 -8.91 13.86
N VAL A 309 -17.96 -8.30 12.69
CA VAL A 309 -17.85 -9.05 11.42
C VAL A 309 -16.79 -10.15 11.52
N LYS A 310 -15.61 -9.82 12.10
CA LYS A 310 -14.54 -10.78 12.32
C LYS A 310 -14.97 -11.94 13.24
N ALA A 311 -15.66 -11.64 14.34
CA ALA A 311 -16.10 -12.64 15.32
C ALA A 311 -17.09 -13.63 14.71
N TYR A 312 -18.08 -13.17 13.95
CA TYR A 312 -19.12 -14.00 13.34
C TYR A 312 -18.64 -14.78 12.11
N SER A 313 -17.79 -14.17 11.28
CA SER A 313 -17.39 -14.76 10.00
C SER A 313 -16.00 -15.38 9.98
N ARG A 314 -15.17 -15.13 10.98
CA ARG A 314 -13.73 -15.41 11.01
C ARG A 314 -12.90 -14.60 9.99
N ALA A 315 -13.51 -13.74 9.19
CA ALA A 315 -12.78 -12.88 8.24
C ALA A 315 -11.76 -11.99 8.98
N GLY A 316 -10.50 -12.07 8.57
CA GLY A 316 -9.39 -11.36 9.23
C GLY A 316 -8.71 -12.12 10.37
N MET A 317 -9.13 -13.36 10.69
CA MET A 317 -8.47 -14.19 11.71
C MET A 317 -7.29 -15.01 11.18
N GLY A 318 -7.21 -15.22 9.86
CA GLY A 318 -6.16 -16.04 9.25
C GLY A 318 -4.77 -15.39 9.28
N LEU A 319 -3.81 -16.04 8.62
CA LEU A 319 -2.37 -15.71 8.67
C LEU A 319 -2.04 -14.24 8.37
N CYS A 320 -2.77 -13.57 7.47
CA CYS A 320 -2.52 -12.16 7.15
C CYS A 320 -3.07 -11.19 8.21
N GLN A 321 -3.83 -11.67 9.21
CA GLN A 321 -4.40 -10.85 10.28
C GLN A 321 -5.18 -9.63 9.76
N GLY A 322 -6.01 -9.85 8.73
CA GLY A 322 -6.88 -8.83 8.13
C GLY A 322 -6.22 -7.89 7.10
N ARG A 323 -4.90 -7.94 6.90
CA ARG A 323 -4.19 -7.04 5.96
C ARG A 323 -4.75 -7.07 4.55
N ASN A 324 -5.30 -8.22 4.11
CA ASN A 324 -5.92 -8.33 2.79
C ASN A 324 -7.40 -7.98 2.77
N CYS A 325 -8.17 -8.29 3.81
CA CYS A 325 -9.63 -8.20 3.75
C CYS A 325 -10.25 -7.02 4.53
N GLN A 326 -9.60 -6.51 5.59
CA GLN A 326 -10.21 -5.49 6.47
C GLN A 326 -10.65 -4.23 5.71
N ARG A 327 -9.83 -3.75 4.76
CA ARG A 327 -10.18 -2.57 3.98
C ARG A 327 -11.39 -2.81 3.08
N GLN A 328 -11.47 -3.98 2.44
CA GLN A 328 -12.62 -4.37 1.63
C GLN A 328 -13.89 -4.46 2.48
N ILE A 329 -13.80 -5.09 3.65
CA ILE A 329 -14.93 -5.23 4.58
C ILE A 329 -15.34 -3.85 5.11
N ALA A 330 -14.39 -2.99 5.52
CA ALA A 330 -14.68 -1.63 5.95
C ALA A 330 -15.38 -0.79 4.87
N ALA A 331 -14.97 -0.95 3.60
CA ALA A 331 -15.63 -0.29 2.48
C ALA A 331 -17.06 -0.81 2.28
N SER A 332 -17.28 -2.12 2.43
CA SER A 332 -18.63 -2.71 2.34
C SER A 332 -19.53 -2.25 3.49
N ILE A 333 -19.02 -2.16 4.72
CA ILE A 333 -19.75 -1.60 5.88
C ILE A 333 -20.10 -0.13 5.60
N ALA A 334 -19.11 0.67 5.19
CA ALA A 334 -19.30 2.08 4.91
C ALA A 334 -20.41 2.30 3.85
N GLN A 335 -20.44 1.47 2.82
CA GLN A 335 -21.46 1.50 1.78
C GLN A 335 -22.84 1.10 2.34
N ALA A 336 -22.95 0.00 3.08
CA ALA A 336 -24.20 -0.49 3.64
C ALA A 336 -24.86 0.50 4.61
N HIS A 337 -24.05 1.23 5.38
CA HIS A 337 -24.51 2.16 6.41
C HIS A 337 -24.42 3.64 6.02
N ASN A 338 -24.07 3.95 4.73
CA ASN A 338 -23.84 5.30 4.25
C ASN A 338 -22.86 6.13 5.10
N LEU A 339 -21.78 5.49 5.50
CA LEU A 339 -20.68 6.06 6.29
C LEU A 339 -19.47 6.37 5.41
N LYS A 340 -18.58 7.21 5.90
CA LYS A 340 -17.22 7.27 5.38
C LYS A 340 -16.40 6.13 5.97
N ILE A 341 -15.41 5.66 5.25
CA ILE A 341 -14.64 4.47 5.65
C ILE A 341 -13.86 4.66 6.98
N HIS A 342 -13.56 5.89 7.36
CA HIS A 342 -12.91 6.21 8.63
C HIS A 342 -13.89 6.28 9.83
N GLU A 343 -15.20 6.31 9.56
CA GLU A 343 -16.25 6.27 10.57
C GLU A 343 -16.62 4.82 10.95
N VAL A 344 -16.14 3.85 10.17
CA VAL A 344 -16.25 2.41 10.52
C VAL A 344 -15.36 2.11 11.72
N GLU A 345 -15.85 1.31 12.64
CA GLU A 345 -15.08 0.86 13.82
C GLU A 345 -14.08 -0.23 13.40
N TRP A 346 -12.78 0.10 13.43
CA TRP A 346 -11.72 -0.80 12.99
C TRP A 346 -11.25 -1.73 14.09
N THR A 347 -10.87 -2.97 13.73
CA THR A 347 -10.34 -3.95 14.68
C THR A 347 -9.06 -3.45 15.34
N THR A 348 -8.89 -3.73 16.64
CA THR A 348 -7.65 -3.45 17.36
C THR A 348 -6.61 -4.53 17.08
N PRO A 349 -5.37 -4.19 16.68
CA PRO A 349 -4.29 -5.15 16.56
C PRO A 349 -3.96 -5.81 17.90
N ARG A 350 -3.49 -7.05 17.85
CA ARG A 350 -3.08 -7.81 19.05
C ARG A 350 -1.72 -8.45 18.82
N ILE A 351 -0.99 -8.72 19.88
CA ILE A 351 0.24 -9.51 19.86
C ILE A 351 -0.10 -11.01 19.77
N PRO A 352 0.70 -11.78 19.00
CA PRO A 352 1.81 -11.35 18.14
C PRO A 352 1.28 -10.68 16.86
N LEU A 353 1.97 -9.62 16.38
CA LEU A 353 1.59 -8.91 15.15
C LEU A 353 1.79 -9.73 13.88
N LYS A 354 2.61 -10.78 13.95
CA LYS A 354 2.83 -11.76 12.88
C LYS A 354 2.65 -13.16 13.44
N PRO A 355 2.23 -14.13 12.61
CA PRO A 355 2.16 -15.53 13.03
C PRO A 355 3.52 -16.00 13.56
N VAL A 356 3.50 -16.71 14.69
CA VAL A 356 4.66 -17.39 15.27
C VAL A 356 4.36 -18.87 15.40
N ALA A 357 5.36 -19.74 15.29
CA ALA A 357 5.18 -21.17 15.47
C ALA A 357 4.79 -21.49 16.92
N ILE A 358 3.87 -22.43 17.12
CA ILE A 358 3.43 -22.85 18.45
C ILE A 358 4.62 -23.33 19.30
N SER A 359 5.57 -24.03 18.68
CA SER A 359 6.83 -24.46 19.34
C SER A 359 7.60 -23.28 19.92
N GLN A 360 7.65 -22.13 19.26
CA GLN A 360 8.30 -20.92 19.76
C GLN A 360 7.57 -20.29 20.96
N ILE A 361 6.26 -20.48 21.05
CA ILE A 361 5.46 -20.02 22.20
C ILE A 361 5.60 -21.01 23.35
N ALA A 362 5.59 -22.32 23.07
CA ALA A 362 5.69 -23.38 24.08
C ALA A 362 7.09 -23.44 24.71
N ASP A 363 8.15 -23.10 23.95
CA ASP A 363 9.54 -23.05 24.42
C ASP A 363 9.84 -21.71 25.12
N SER A 364 8.97 -21.39 26.10
CA SER A 364 8.94 -20.10 26.79
C SER A 364 9.97 -19.94 27.90
N THR A 365 11.19 -20.51 27.75
CA THR A 365 12.33 -20.03 28.53
C THR A 365 12.69 -18.63 28.05
N VAL A 366 12.23 -17.63 28.79
CA VAL A 366 12.67 -16.23 28.60
C VAL A 366 14.19 -16.18 28.79
N ARG A 367 14.93 -16.16 27.70
CA ARG A 367 16.36 -15.83 27.76
C ARG A 367 16.46 -14.31 27.76
N GLU A 368 16.74 -13.72 28.91
CA GLU A 368 17.19 -12.31 29.00
C GLU A 368 18.64 -12.25 28.51
N GLU A 369 18.83 -12.17 27.20
CA GLU A 369 20.12 -11.78 26.63
C GLU A 369 20.15 -10.24 26.57
N LYS A 370 20.88 -9.63 27.51
CA LYS A 370 21.18 -8.20 27.45
C LYS A 370 22.25 -7.98 26.38
N TYR A 371 21.86 -7.62 25.19
CA TYR A 371 22.79 -7.08 24.20
C TYR A 371 23.14 -5.65 24.60
N PHE A 372 24.26 -5.46 25.30
CA PHE A 372 24.90 -4.16 25.35
C PHE A 372 25.70 -4.02 24.04
N ILE A 373 25.25 -3.14 23.16
CA ILE A 373 26.10 -2.60 22.12
C ILE A 373 27.09 -1.71 22.90
N ASN A 374 28.35 -2.14 22.98
CA ASN A 374 29.40 -1.40 23.67
C ASN A 374 29.48 0.02 23.14
N GLU A 375 29.67 0.98 24.05
CA GLU A 375 29.70 2.43 23.88
C GLU A 375 30.64 2.95 22.80
#